data_7e4ab842c5e6a19437da725a95491fb1
#
_entry.id   7e4ab842c5e6a19437da725a95491fb1
#
_cell.length_a   1.000
_cell.length_b   1.000
_cell.length_c   1.000
_cell.angle_alpha   90.00
_cell.angle_beta   90.00
_cell.angle_gamma   90.00
#
_symmetry.space_group_name_H-M   'P 1'
#
loop_
_entity.id
_entity.type
_entity.pdbx_description
1 polymer ?
#
loop_
_entity_poly.entity_id
_entity_poly.type
_entity_poly.pdbx_seq_one_letter_code
_entity_poly.pdbx_strand_id
1 'polypeptide(L)'
;MWHETEVTKRLSLKYPIIQAGMAGGITTPELVAAVSNAGGLGMIGAGYMTPKDLESSIQKVKEWTDQPFGVNLFVPENPVVVQEEIERANQLLEPIRQKLGVEKKKEDPILNNSAFDEQIQIVIKNKIPVASFTFGIPPRNVIEQLKQNDIVVIGTATTVNEAIQNEDAGMDMIVVQGSEAGGHRGSFAESFDQAMIGTIALIPQVSDRVKIPVIAAGGIMDGRGVLASLILGAQAVQMGTAFVTCKESGAHELHKKAILNSSEEQTAITSAFSGKPARGVNNEFIRIMKNYESELPPYPIQNNLTQDIRKEAAKQGKREWMSLWCGQNPRLSQHVTAAELIRSVVDQVEKSLKLIEFQKVNSE
;
A
#
# COMPACT_ATOMS: atom_id res chain seq x y z
N MET A 1 6.05 -6.20 -26.94
CA MET A 1 6.64 -4.99 -26.31
C MET A 1 6.76 -5.25 -24.80
N TRP A 2 7.69 -4.58 -24.10
CA TRP A 2 7.95 -4.83 -22.66
C TRP A 2 6.72 -4.64 -21.76
N HIS A 3 5.79 -3.83 -22.18
CA HIS A 3 4.56 -3.53 -21.45
C HIS A 3 3.35 -4.43 -21.80
N GLU A 4 3.51 -5.36 -22.74
CA GLU A 4 2.47 -6.34 -23.10
C GLU A 4 2.57 -7.57 -22.21
N THR A 5 2.00 -7.50 -21.03
CA THR A 5 1.98 -8.57 -20.04
C THR A 5 0.58 -9.16 -19.88
N GLU A 6 0.42 -10.25 -19.16
CA GLU A 6 -0.89 -10.81 -18.84
C GLU A 6 -1.72 -9.82 -18.00
N VAL A 7 -1.08 -9.11 -17.03
CA VAL A 7 -1.75 -8.09 -16.22
C VAL A 7 -2.28 -6.95 -17.09
N THR A 8 -1.47 -6.40 -18.01
CA THR A 8 -1.93 -5.29 -18.85
C THR A 8 -3.05 -5.69 -19.80
N LYS A 9 -3.00 -6.92 -20.35
CA LYS A 9 -4.06 -7.46 -21.21
C LYS A 9 -5.35 -7.66 -20.44
N ARG A 10 -5.29 -8.28 -19.26
CA ARG A 10 -6.47 -8.62 -18.46
C ARG A 10 -7.14 -7.37 -17.85
N LEU A 11 -6.35 -6.36 -17.48
CA LEU A 11 -6.84 -5.12 -16.87
C LEU A 11 -7.01 -3.98 -17.88
N SER A 12 -6.74 -4.20 -19.17
CA SER A 12 -6.81 -3.18 -20.23
C SER A 12 -5.93 -1.96 -19.95
N LEU A 13 -4.71 -2.19 -19.44
CA LEU A 13 -3.75 -1.13 -19.12
C LEU A 13 -2.77 -0.91 -20.27
N LYS A 14 -2.29 0.32 -20.42
CA LYS A 14 -1.23 0.65 -21.36
C LYS A 14 0.15 0.24 -20.82
N TYR A 15 0.37 0.41 -19.52
CA TYR A 15 1.63 0.11 -18.85
C TYR A 15 1.41 -0.79 -17.63
N PRO A 16 2.32 -1.73 -17.32
CA PRO A 16 2.22 -2.62 -16.17
C PRO A 16 2.63 -1.91 -14.86
N ILE A 17 2.04 -0.74 -14.62
CA ILE A 17 2.32 0.13 -13.47
C ILE A 17 1.04 0.37 -12.70
N ILE A 18 1.04 0.00 -11.43
CA ILE A 18 -0.08 0.14 -10.50
C ILE A 18 0.31 1.13 -9.40
N GLN A 19 -0.51 2.13 -9.14
CA GLN A 19 -0.38 2.95 -7.95
C GLN A 19 -1.00 2.21 -6.77
N ALA A 20 -0.22 1.96 -5.72
CA ALA A 20 -0.68 1.25 -4.53
C ALA A 20 -1.87 1.95 -3.86
N GLY A 21 -2.89 1.18 -3.46
CA GLY A 21 -4.02 1.69 -2.68
C GLY A 21 -3.59 2.06 -1.26
N MET A 22 -3.22 3.31 -1.04
CA MET A 22 -2.71 3.81 0.24
C MET A 22 -3.84 4.47 1.03
N ALA A 23 -4.27 3.79 2.11
CA ALA A 23 -5.34 4.27 2.97
C ALA A 23 -4.93 5.53 3.78
N GLY A 24 -5.91 6.20 4.38
CA GLY A 24 -5.67 7.39 5.21
C GLY A 24 -5.63 8.71 4.44
N GLY A 25 -6.22 8.75 3.23
CA GLY A 25 -6.39 9.98 2.44
C GLY A 25 -5.24 10.29 1.47
N ILE A 26 -4.23 9.41 1.36
CA ILE A 26 -3.11 9.60 0.43
C ILE A 26 -3.57 9.43 -1.02
N THR A 27 -4.37 8.38 -1.30
CA THR A 27 -4.91 8.13 -2.64
C THR A 27 -6.20 8.92 -2.84
N THR A 28 -6.07 10.16 -3.25
CA THR A 28 -7.19 11.02 -3.62
C THR A 28 -7.84 10.56 -4.93
N PRO A 29 -9.10 10.89 -5.20
CA PRO A 29 -9.70 10.66 -6.51
C PRO A 29 -8.90 11.25 -7.66
N GLU A 30 -8.26 12.43 -7.45
CA GLU A 30 -7.38 13.10 -8.41
C GLU A 30 -6.17 12.23 -8.77
N LEU A 31 -5.50 11.67 -7.76
CA LEU A 31 -4.34 10.80 -7.99
C LEU A 31 -4.74 9.53 -8.75
N VAL A 32 -5.84 8.89 -8.33
CA VAL A 32 -6.36 7.66 -8.98
C VAL A 32 -6.66 7.91 -10.45
N ALA A 33 -7.42 8.97 -10.76
CA ALA A 33 -7.78 9.33 -12.13
C ALA A 33 -6.54 9.71 -12.96
N ALA A 34 -5.60 10.47 -12.40
CA ALA A 34 -4.37 10.88 -13.10
C ALA A 34 -3.51 9.67 -13.48
N VAL A 35 -3.37 8.69 -12.60
CA VAL A 35 -2.64 7.43 -12.88
C VAL A 35 -3.34 6.63 -13.98
N SER A 36 -4.66 6.45 -13.89
CA SER A 36 -5.44 5.72 -14.88
C SER A 36 -5.37 6.39 -16.25
N ASN A 37 -5.55 7.70 -16.33
CA ASN A 37 -5.41 8.48 -17.56
C ASN A 37 -4.00 8.45 -18.16
N ALA A 38 -2.97 8.25 -17.34
CA ALA A 38 -1.59 8.08 -17.80
C ALA A 38 -1.28 6.65 -18.29
N GLY A 39 -2.25 5.72 -18.21
CA GLY A 39 -2.16 4.36 -18.73
C GLY A 39 -1.69 3.32 -17.71
N GLY A 40 -1.60 3.67 -16.43
CA GLY A 40 -1.44 2.73 -15.31
C GLY A 40 -2.77 2.33 -14.70
N LEU A 41 -2.74 1.69 -13.53
CA LEU A 41 -3.93 1.40 -12.71
C LEU A 41 -3.89 2.26 -11.45
N GLY A 42 -4.80 3.23 -11.34
CA GLY A 42 -5.05 3.95 -10.10
C GLY A 42 -5.85 3.09 -9.12
N MET A 43 -5.51 3.14 -7.83
CA MET A 43 -6.18 2.35 -6.79
C MET A 43 -6.66 3.23 -5.65
N ILE A 44 -7.95 3.21 -5.35
CA ILE A 44 -8.51 3.84 -4.15
C ILE A 44 -8.07 3.04 -2.92
N GLY A 45 -7.43 3.67 -1.94
CA GLY A 45 -7.07 3.06 -0.66
C GLY A 45 -8.22 3.15 0.35
N ALA A 46 -9.15 2.21 0.32
CA ALA A 46 -10.41 2.29 1.06
C ALA A 46 -10.36 1.74 2.50
N GLY A 47 -9.21 1.23 2.96
CA GLY A 47 -9.10 0.50 4.23
C GLY A 47 -9.60 1.24 5.47
N TYR A 48 -9.65 2.58 5.46
CA TYR A 48 -10.17 3.41 6.56
C TYR A 48 -11.38 4.25 6.13
N MET A 49 -11.91 4.06 4.93
CA MET A 49 -13.08 4.81 4.46
C MET A 49 -14.36 4.21 5.03
N THR A 50 -15.32 5.09 5.35
CA THR A 50 -16.69 4.63 5.53
C THR A 50 -17.28 4.19 4.18
N PRO A 51 -18.32 3.33 4.14
CA PRO A 51 -19.01 2.98 2.91
C PRO A 51 -19.43 4.21 2.09
N LYS A 52 -19.94 5.24 2.75
CA LYS A 52 -20.34 6.52 2.12
C LYS A 52 -19.15 7.27 1.49
N ASP A 53 -18.00 7.30 2.17
CA ASP A 53 -16.80 7.97 1.65
C ASP A 53 -16.23 7.22 0.44
N LEU A 54 -16.27 5.88 0.47
CA LEU A 54 -15.89 5.05 -0.68
C LEU A 54 -16.79 5.31 -1.88
N GLU A 55 -18.13 5.28 -1.71
CA GLU A 55 -19.09 5.59 -2.79
C GLU A 55 -18.81 6.97 -3.39
N SER A 56 -18.63 8.00 -2.54
CA SER A 56 -18.30 9.37 -2.98
C SER A 56 -16.98 9.43 -3.74
N SER A 57 -15.95 8.72 -3.26
CA SER A 57 -14.64 8.67 -3.92
C SER A 57 -14.73 8.03 -5.31
N ILE A 58 -15.46 6.90 -5.42
CA ILE A 58 -15.70 6.22 -6.70
C ILE A 58 -16.38 7.15 -7.70
N GLN A 59 -17.43 7.87 -7.28
CA GLN A 59 -18.15 8.79 -8.18
C GLN A 59 -17.21 9.88 -8.71
N LYS A 60 -16.40 10.49 -7.83
CA LYS A 60 -15.43 11.50 -8.24
C LYS A 60 -14.38 10.98 -9.23
N VAL A 61 -13.88 9.75 -9.02
CA VAL A 61 -12.94 9.15 -9.98
C VAL A 61 -13.59 8.99 -11.33
N LYS A 62 -14.85 8.51 -11.38
CA LYS A 62 -15.62 8.32 -12.62
C LYS A 62 -15.94 9.64 -13.36
N GLU A 63 -15.97 10.77 -12.66
CA GLU A 63 -16.10 12.09 -13.30
C GLU A 63 -14.84 12.52 -14.08
N TRP A 64 -13.67 11.96 -13.71
CA TRP A 64 -12.38 12.41 -14.26
C TRP A 64 -11.68 11.39 -15.15
N THR A 65 -12.17 10.15 -15.19
CA THR A 65 -11.61 9.10 -16.05
C THR A 65 -12.62 8.05 -16.44
N ASP A 66 -12.54 7.62 -17.71
CA ASP A 66 -13.20 6.42 -18.23
C ASP A 66 -12.25 5.22 -18.25
N GLN A 67 -10.99 5.40 -17.81
CA GLN A 67 -9.99 4.34 -17.76
C GLN A 67 -10.21 3.44 -16.53
N PRO A 68 -9.76 2.17 -16.57
CA PRO A 68 -9.90 1.26 -15.45
C PRO A 68 -9.16 1.77 -14.21
N PHE A 69 -9.80 1.60 -13.05
CA PHE A 69 -9.22 1.82 -11.73
C PHE A 69 -9.70 0.75 -10.76
N GLY A 70 -9.07 0.64 -9.60
CA GLY A 70 -9.43 -0.36 -8.62
C GLY A 70 -9.65 0.21 -7.22
N VAL A 71 -10.10 -0.68 -6.32
CA VAL A 71 -10.29 -0.40 -4.90
C VAL A 71 -9.48 -1.39 -4.08
N ASN A 72 -8.67 -0.90 -3.16
CA ASN A 72 -7.99 -1.73 -2.16
C ASN A 72 -8.74 -1.71 -0.84
N LEU A 73 -9.02 -2.90 -0.32
CA LEU A 73 -9.75 -3.14 0.92
C LEU A 73 -8.85 -3.87 1.93
N PHE A 74 -9.08 -3.61 3.21
CA PHE A 74 -8.45 -4.39 4.27
C PHE A 74 -9.38 -5.52 4.68
N VAL A 75 -8.84 -6.74 4.69
CA VAL A 75 -9.57 -7.88 5.28
C VAL A 75 -9.65 -7.65 6.78
N PRO A 76 -10.84 -7.71 7.39
CA PRO A 76 -11.01 -7.43 8.81
C PRO A 76 -10.22 -8.41 9.68
N GLU A 77 -9.47 -7.88 10.64
CA GLU A 77 -8.84 -8.64 11.71
C GLU A 77 -9.70 -8.53 12.97
N ASN A 78 -9.87 -9.65 13.70
CA ASN A 78 -10.60 -9.71 14.95
C ASN A 78 -9.65 -10.06 16.10
N PRO A 79 -8.78 -9.14 16.55
CA PRO A 79 -7.86 -9.41 17.62
C PRO A 79 -8.62 -9.58 18.95
N VAL A 80 -8.04 -10.36 19.85
CA VAL A 80 -8.51 -10.41 21.24
C VAL A 80 -8.22 -9.04 21.86
N VAL A 81 -9.27 -8.44 22.44
CA VAL A 81 -9.14 -7.15 23.14
C VAL A 81 -8.70 -7.43 24.58
N VAL A 82 -7.50 -6.97 24.96
CA VAL A 82 -6.98 -7.07 26.32
C VAL A 82 -6.97 -5.66 26.93
N GLN A 83 -7.82 -5.45 27.93
CA GLN A 83 -8.03 -4.12 28.54
C GLN A 83 -6.75 -3.57 29.17
N GLU A 84 -5.93 -4.43 29.78
CA GLU A 84 -4.65 -4.05 30.39
C GLU A 84 -3.64 -3.51 29.36
N GLU A 85 -3.61 -4.09 28.15
CA GLU A 85 -2.78 -3.57 27.05
C GLU A 85 -3.24 -2.19 26.57
N ILE A 86 -4.55 -1.98 26.51
CA ILE A 86 -5.14 -0.67 26.14
C ILE A 86 -4.79 0.37 27.21
N GLU A 87 -4.93 0.04 28.49
CA GLU A 87 -4.58 0.93 29.61
C GLU A 87 -3.08 1.26 29.59
N ARG A 88 -2.25 0.24 29.37
CA ARG A 88 -0.79 0.39 29.28
C ARG A 88 -0.41 1.30 28.11
N ALA A 89 -0.97 1.06 26.93
CA ALA A 89 -0.75 1.92 25.75
C ALA A 89 -1.18 3.38 26.02
N ASN A 90 -2.34 3.58 26.65
CA ASN A 90 -2.80 4.92 27.01
C ASN A 90 -1.85 5.63 27.99
N GLN A 91 -1.30 4.91 28.99
CA GLN A 91 -0.30 5.47 29.91
C GLN A 91 0.98 5.93 29.14
N LEU A 92 1.45 5.13 28.19
CA LEU A 92 2.62 5.44 27.36
C LEU A 92 2.37 6.62 26.42
N LEU A 93 1.15 6.78 25.92
CA LEU A 93 0.76 7.86 25.00
C LEU A 93 0.42 9.18 25.71
N GLU A 94 0.10 9.14 27.01
CA GLU A 94 -0.35 10.32 27.78
C GLU A 94 0.65 11.48 27.75
N PRO A 95 1.98 11.30 27.99
CA PRO A 95 2.94 12.40 27.90
C PRO A 95 2.97 13.07 26.52
N ILE A 96 2.73 12.29 25.45
CA ILE A 96 2.70 12.77 24.08
C ILE A 96 1.42 13.59 23.83
N ARG A 97 0.27 13.13 24.34
CA ARG A 97 -0.99 13.88 24.29
C ARG A 97 -0.87 15.21 25.00
N GLN A 98 -0.31 15.22 26.21
CA GLN A 98 -0.07 16.46 26.96
C GLN A 98 0.82 17.45 26.20
N LYS A 99 1.90 16.95 25.57
CA LYS A 99 2.82 17.77 24.74
C LYS A 99 2.11 18.39 23.52
N LEU A 100 1.06 17.73 23.01
CA LEU A 100 0.27 18.19 21.87
C LEU A 100 -1.00 18.94 22.28
N GLY A 101 -1.34 18.96 23.56
CA GLY A 101 -2.60 19.55 24.04
C GLY A 101 -3.84 18.76 23.62
N VAL A 102 -3.71 17.43 23.51
CA VAL A 102 -4.79 16.51 23.11
C VAL A 102 -5.43 15.90 24.34
N GLU A 103 -6.73 16.02 24.48
CA GLU A 103 -7.49 15.29 25.49
C GLU A 103 -7.73 13.85 25.04
N LYS A 104 -7.53 12.88 25.93
CA LYS A 104 -7.83 11.48 25.68
C LYS A 104 -9.31 11.33 25.32
N LYS A 105 -9.59 10.65 24.22
CA LYS A 105 -10.97 10.23 23.92
C LYS A 105 -11.46 9.23 24.96
N LYS A 106 -12.70 9.43 25.42
CA LYS A 106 -13.32 8.57 26.45
C LYS A 106 -13.86 7.25 25.90
N GLU A 107 -13.93 7.11 24.58
CA GLU A 107 -14.51 5.93 23.92
C GLU A 107 -13.45 4.87 23.66
N ASP A 108 -13.76 3.63 23.99
CA ASP A 108 -12.95 2.47 23.63
C ASP A 108 -12.89 2.33 22.08
N PRO A 109 -11.79 1.79 21.55
CA PRO A 109 -11.66 1.60 20.12
C PRO A 109 -12.72 0.61 19.60
N ILE A 110 -13.66 1.10 18.80
CA ILE A 110 -14.72 0.30 18.19
C ILE A 110 -14.13 -0.49 17.01
N LEU A 111 -14.23 -1.82 17.08
CA LEU A 111 -13.94 -2.70 15.95
C LEU A 111 -15.21 -2.77 15.09
N ASN A 112 -15.24 -2.07 13.95
CA ASN A 112 -16.39 -2.08 13.06
C ASN A 112 -16.09 -2.91 11.79
N ASN A 113 -16.48 -4.17 11.83
CA ASN A 113 -16.30 -5.09 10.69
C ASN A 113 -17.46 -5.01 9.67
N SER A 114 -18.60 -4.40 10.02
CA SER A 114 -19.76 -4.30 9.11
C SER A 114 -19.47 -3.44 7.88
N ALA A 115 -18.50 -2.51 7.98
CA ALA A 115 -18.10 -1.67 6.86
C ALA A 115 -17.51 -2.45 5.68
N PHE A 116 -16.85 -3.59 5.93
CA PHE A 116 -16.23 -4.39 4.88
C PHE A 116 -17.27 -4.97 3.90
N ASP A 117 -18.33 -5.58 4.42
CA ASP A 117 -19.38 -6.17 3.58
C ASP A 117 -20.10 -5.09 2.76
N GLU A 118 -20.38 -3.94 3.36
CA GLU A 118 -20.96 -2.80 2.65
C GLU A 118 -20.00 -2.26 1.57
N GLN A 119 -18.70 -2.19 1.83
CA GLN A 119 -17.71 -1.78 0.85
C GLN A 119 -17.65 -2.76 -0.33
N ILE A 120 -17.76 -4.07 -0.11
CA ILE A 120 -17.86 -5.08 -1.17
C ILE A 120 -19.09 -4.82 -2.04
N GLN A 121 -20.27 -4.57 -1.43
CA GLN A 121 -21.47 -4.27 -2.20
C GLN A 121 -21.35 -2.98 -3.03
N ILE A 122 -20.65 -1.96 -2.52
CA ILE A 122 -20.39 -0.72 -3.25
C ILE A 122 -19.48 -0.99 -4.46
N VAL A 123 -18.42 -1.79 -4.31
CA VAL A 123 -17.53 -2.19 -5.40
C VAL A 123 -18.32 -2.90 -6.51
N ILE A 124 -19.18 -3.86 -6.15
CA ILE A 124 -20.03 -4.61 -7.09
C ILE A 124 -21.04 -3.68 -7.77
N LYS A 125 -21.80 -2.92 -7.00
CA LYS A 125 -22.84 -1.97 -7.50
C LYS A 125 -22.24 -1.00 -8.51
N ASN A 126 -21.03 -0.52 -8.26
CA ASN A 126 -20.34 0.43 -9.11
C ASN A 126 -19.55 -0.22 -10.25
N LYS A 127 -19.55 -1.54 -10.39
CA LYS A 127 -18.84 -2.31 -11.41
C LYS A 127 -17.38 -1.92 -11.49
N ILE A 128 -16.71 -1.84 -10.33
CA ILE A 128 -15.29 -1.51 -10.28
C ILE A 128 -14.51 -2.70 -10.83
N PRO A 129 -13.66 -2.54 -11.85
CA PRO A 129 -13.04 -3.68 -12.52
C PRO A 129 -12.03 -4.46 -11.67
N VAL A 130 -11.50 -3.85 -10.60
CA VAL A 130 -10.45 -4.45 -9.77
C VAL A 130 -10.74 -4.24 -8.29
N ALA A 131 -10.75 -5.32 -7.51
CA ALA A 131 -10.75 -5.31 -6.05
C ALA A 131 -9.45 -5.96 -5.54
N SER A 132 -8.66 -5.26 -4.75
CA SER A 132 -7.47 -5.82 -4.12
C SER A 132 -7.60 -5.88 -2.60
N PHE A 133 -6.91 -6.85 -1.99
CA PHE A 133 -7.02 -7.14 -0.57
C PHE A 133 -5.67 -7.15 0.12
N THR A 134 -5.64 -6.59 1.33
CA THR A 134 -4.46 -6.56 2.21
C THR A 134 -4.84 -7.06 3.60
N PHE A 135 -3.89 -7.65 4.34
CA PHE A 135 -4.02 -8.21 5.68
C PHE A 135 -4.77 -9.53 5.76
N GLY A 136 -4.87 -10.25 4.66
CA GLY A 136 -5.49 -11.58 4.64
C GLY A 136 -6.17 -11.89 3.33
N ILE A 137 -6.89 -12.99 3.35
CA ILE A 137 -7.69 -13.49 2.25
C ILE A 137 -9.16 -13.28 2.63
N PRO A 138 -9.97 -12.58 1.82
CA PRO A 138 -11.39 -12.44 2.12
C PRO A 138 -12.10 -13.79 2.08
N PRO A 139 -13.27 -13.93 2.72
CA PRO A 139 -14.05 -15.15 2.68
C PRO A 139 -14.32 -15.62 1.25
N ARG A 140 -14.34 -16.94 1.04
CA ARG A 140 -14.49 -17.53 -0.30
C ARG A 140 -15.75 -17.06 -1.04
N ASN A 141 -16.87 -16.91 -0.33
CA ASN A 141 -18.10 -16.37 -0.91
C ASN A 141 -17.95 -14.94 -1.42
N VAL A 142 -17.10 -14.11 -0.80
CA VAL A 142 -16.80 -12.75 -1.27
C VAL A 142 -16.00 -12.81 -2.58
N ILE A 143 -14.98 -13.68 -2.65
CA ILE A 143 -14.19 -13.88 -3.87
C ILE A 143 -15.10 -14.34 -5.01
N GLU A 144 -15.94 -15.35 -4.77
CA GLU A 144 -16.90 -15.89 -5.75
C GLU A 144 -17.90 -14.81 -6.23
N GLN A 145 -18.44 -14.01 -5.30
CA GLN A 145 -19.36 -12.92 -5.63
C GLN A 145 -18.72 -11.85 -6.50
N LEU A 146 -17.49 -11.44 -6.21
CA LEU A 146 -16.73 -10.48 -7.03
C LEU A 146 -16.50 -11.03 -8.45
N LYS A 147 -16.03 -12.27 -8.54
CA LYS A 147 -15.77 -12.93 -9.84
C LYS A 147 -17.04 -13.13 -10.68
N GLN A 148 -18.18 -13.44 -10.06
CA GLN A 148 -19.49 -13.51 -10.75
C GLN A 148 -19.94 -12.15 -11.32
N ASN A 149 -19.35 -11.05 -10.86
CA ASN A 149 -19.58 -9.71 -11.37
C ASN A 149 -18.44 -9.19 -12.26
N ASP A 150 -17.61 -10.10 -12.82
CA ASP A 150 -16.48 -9.79 -13.70
C ASP A 150 -15.43 -8.87 -13.06
N ILE A 151 -15.29 -8.89 -11.73
CA ILE A 151 -14.31 -8.10 -10.99
C ILE A 151 -13.06 -8.94 -10.76
N VAL A 152 -11.91 -8.44 -11.21
CA VAL A 152 -10.60 -9.07 -10.98
C VAL A 152 -10.21 -8.93 -9.52
N VAL A 153 -9.88 -10.04 -8.88
CA VAL A 153 -9.57 -10.11 -7.45
C VAL A 153 -8.06 -10.29 -7.25
N ILE A 154 -7.43 -9.33 -6.56
CA ILE A 154 -5.98 -9.30 -6.33
C ILE A 154 -5.69 -9.47 -4.84
N GLY A 155 -4.90 -10.48 -4.48
CA GLY A 155 -4.41 -10.69 -3.12
C GLY A 155 -3.08 -9.99 -2.85
N THR A 156 -2.62 -10.02 -1.60
CA THR A 156 -1.27 -9.56 -1.22
C THR A 156 -0.56 -10.67 -0.44
N ALA A 157 0.71 -10.91 -0.75
CA ALA A 157 1.56 -11.87 -0.07
C ALA A 157 2.93 -11.25 0.24
N THR A 158 3.52 -11.67 1.34
CA THR A 158 4.89 -11.32 1.76
C THR A 158 5.82 -12.53 1.80
N THR A 159 5.26 -13.71 1.60
CA THR A 159 5.99 -14.99 1.50
C THR A 159 5.43 -15.84 0.36
N VAL A 160 6.18 -16.89 -0.03
CA VAL A 160 5.72 -17.87 -1.02
C VAL A 160 4.47 -18.62 -0.52
N ASN A 161 4.45 -18.98 0.76
CA ASN A 161 3.31 -19.68 1.37
C ASN A 161 2.03 -18.84 1.31
N GLU A 162 2.11 -17.55 1.64
CA GLU A 162 0.97 -16.64 1.51
C GLU A 162 0.50 -16.49 0.05
N ALA A 163 1.43 -16.51 -0.93
CA ALA A 163 1.08 -16.45 -2.35
C ALA A 163 0.32 -17.70 -2.81
N ILE A 164 0.76 -18.89 -2.39
CA ILE A 164 0.07 -20.16 -2.66
C ILE A 164 -1.33 -20.16 -2.03
N GLN A 165 -1.47 -19.73 -0.78
CA GLN A 165 -2.78 -19.64 -0.13
C GLN A 165 -3.74 -18.71 -0.86
N ASN A 166 -3.25 -17.57 -1.40
CA ASN A 166 -4.04 -16.67 -2.22
C ASN A 166 -4.51 -17.33 -3.53
N GLU A 167 -3.61 -18.04 -4.22
CA GLU A 167 -3.96 -18.79 -5.45
C GLU A 167 -5.01 -19.87 -5.16
N ASP A 168 -4.81 -20.67 -4.10
CA ASP A 168 -5.74 -21.73 -3.67
C ASP A 168 -7.11 -21.20 -3.27
N ALA A 169 -7.17 -19.98 -2.73
CA ALA A 169 -8.42 -19.29 -2.42
C ALA A 169 -9.16 -18.77 -3.66
N GLY A 170 -8.50 -18.76 -4.84
CA GLY A 170 -9.09 -18.35 -6.12
C GLY A 170 -8.83 -16.88 -6.48
N MET A 171 -7.80 -16.24 -5.93
CA MET A 171 -7.37 -14.93 -6.41
C MET A 171 -6.94 -14.99 -7.88
N ASP A 172 -7.15 -13.92 -8.61
CA ASP A 172 -6.82 -13.82 -10.04
C ASP A 172 -5.38 -13.36 -10.27
N MET A 173 -4.83 -12.59 -9.35
CA MET A 173 -3.46 -12.05 -9.36
C MET A 173 -2.96 -11.88 -7.93
N ILE A 174 -1.65 -11.73 -7.77
CA ILE A 174 -1.02 -11.57 -6.45
C ILE A 174 -0.03 -10.42 -6.43
N VAL A 175 -0.18 -9.48 -5.49
CA VAL A 175 0.85 -8.51 -5.15
C VAL A 175 1.85 -9.16 -4.21
N VAL A 176 3.11 -9.17 -4.60
CA VAL A 176 4.23 -9.73 -3.84
C VAL A 176 4.99 -8.58 -3.20
N GLN A 177 4.79 -8.40 -1.88
CA GLN A 177 5.31 -7.26 -1.15
C GLN A 177 6.64 -7.57 -0.49
N GLY A 178 7.73 -7.06 -1.05
CA GLY A 178 9.07 -7.13 -0.43
C GLY A 178 9.23 -6.27 0.82
N SER A 179 10.26 -6.56 1.60
CA SER A 179 10.56 -5.90 2.88
C SER A 179 10.88 -4.40 2.76
N GLU A 180 11.22 -3.94 1.56
CA GLU A 180 11.52 -2.54 1.25
C GLU A 180 10.25 -1.67 1.14
N ALA A 181 9.06 -2.29 1.11
CA ALA A 181 7.79 -1.56 0.97
C ALA A 181 7.54 -0.60 2.13
N GLY A 182 6.99 0.57 1.81
CA GLY A 182 6.50 1.54 2.79
C GLY A 182 5.11 1.20 3.31
N GLY A 183 4.76 1.74 4.47
CA GLY A 183 3.52 1.43 5.17
C GLY A 183 3.53 0.03 5.77
N HIS A 184 2.33 -0.48 6.03
CA HIS A 184 2.14 -1.76 6.70
C HIS A 184 2.65 -2.95 5.90
N ARG A 185 3.25 -3.90 6.61
CA ARG A 185 3.46 -5.24 6.04
C ARG A 185 2.12 -5.91 5.81
N GLY A 186 1.95 -6.47 4.61
CA GLY A 186 0.74 -7.18 4.21
C GLY A 186 0.65 -8.63 4.73
N SER A 187 1.57 -9.04 5.61
CA SER A 187 1.65 -10.41 6.17
C SER A 187 0.40 -10.80 6.93
N PHE A 188 -0.03 -12.05 6.79
CA PHE A 188 -1.21 -12.57 7.47
C PHE A 188 -1.06 -14.03 7.98
N ALA A 189 -0.16 -14.82 7.39
CA ALA A 189 0.02 -16.23 7.76
C ALA A 189 1.31 -16.47 8.53
N GLU A 190 2.36 -15.71 8.26
CA GLU A 190 3.68 -15.89 8.86
C GLU A 190 4.00 -14.77 9.87
N SER A 191 4.95 -15.05 10.76
CA SER A 191 5.46 -14.03 11.67
C SER A 191 6.13 -12.90 10.90
N PHE A 192 6.16 -11.72 11.50
CA PHE A 192 6.80 -10.54 10.89
C PHE A 192 8.25 -10.82 10.47
N ASP A 193 9.05 -11.46 11.33
CA ASP A 193 10.46 -11.74 11.06
C ASP A 193 10.65 -12.68 9.86
N GLN A 194 9.82 -13.71 9.76
CA GLN A 194 9.84 -14.65 8.63
C GLN A 194 9.38 -14.00 7.31
N ALA A 195 8.50 -13.02 7.40
CA ALA A 195 7.98 -12.29 6.24
C ALA A 195 8.91 -11.15 5.76
N MET A 196 10.08 -10.94 6.38
CA MET A 196 11.03 -9.89 6.00
C MET A 196 11.96 -10.32 4.85
N ILE A 197 11.35 -10.66 3.72
CA ILE A 197 12.04 -11.08 2.50
C ILE A 197 12.13 -9.89 1.53
N GLY A 198 13.33 -9.62 1.02
CA GLY A 198 13.56 -8.54 0.05
C GLY A 198 12.92 -8.82 -1.32
N THR A 199 12.52 -7.77 -2.02
CA THR A 199 11.79 -7.83 -3.30
C THR A 199 12.53 -8.68 -4.34
N ILE A 200 13.84 -8.51 -4.48
CA ILE A 200 14.66 -9.25 -5.47
C ILE A 200 14.72 -10.76 -5.19
N ALA A 201 14.62 -11.17 -3.93
CA ALA A 201 14.60 -12.57 -3.54
C ALA A 201 13.19 -13.17 -3.60
N LEU A 202 12.16 -12.37 -3.29
CA LEU A 202 10.79 -12.84 -3.17
C LEU A 202 10.12 -13.08 -4.53
N ILE A 203 10.29 -12.16 -5.49
CA ILE A 203 9.62 -12.23 -6.80
C ILE A 203 9.86 -13.56 -7.51
N PRO A 204 11.12 -14.01 -7.77
CA PRO A 204 11.36 -15.23 -8.54
C PRO A 204 10.83 -16.47 -7.80
N GLN A 205 10.97 -16.52 -6.47
CA GLN A 205 10.49 -17.65 -5.70
C GLN A 205 8.97 -17.80 -5.75
N VAL A 206 8.23 -16.70 -5.77
CA VAL A 206 6.77 -16.72 -5.94
C VAL A 206 6.42 -17.05 -7.38
N SER A 207 7.04 -16.40 -8.37
CA SER A 207 6.77 -16.61 -9.80
C SER A 207 6.96 -18.06 -10.24
N ASP A 208 7.91 -18.77 -9.62
CA ASP A 208 8.17 -20.19 -9.89
C ASP A 208 7.14 -21.14 -9.24
N ARG A 209 6.30 -20.65 -8.32
CA ARG A 209 5.40 -21.48 -7.49
C ARG A 209 3.93 -21.27 -7.75
N VAL A 210 3.52 -20.09 -8.20
CA VAL A 210 2.12 -19.79 -8.52
C VAL A 210 1.93 -19.65 -10.04
N LYS A 211 0.72 -19.90 -10.50
CA LYS A 211 0.33 -19.76 -11.91
C LYS A 211 -0.35 -18.43 -12.19
N ILE A 212 -0.88 -17.79 -11.17
CA ILE A 212 -1.52 -16.47 -11.28
C ILE A 212 -0.47 -15.38 -11.49
N PRO A 213 -0.77 -14.31 -12.25
CA PRO A 213 0.16 -13.22 -12.51
C PRO A 213 0.66 -12.54 -11.23
N VAL A 214 1.98 -12.34 -11.15
CA VAL A 214 2.67 -11.71 -10.03
C VAL A 214 2.84 -10.22 -10.29
N ILE A 215 2.50 -9.40 -9.29
CA ILE A 215 2.68 -7.95 -9.27
C ILE A 215 3.72 -7.63 -8.20
N ALA A 216 4.88 -7.11 -8.58
CA ALA A 216 5.96 -6.81 -7.65
C ALA A 216 5.72 -5.49 -6.90
N ALA A 217 5.92 -5.48 -5.57
CA ALA A 217 5.81 -4.27 -4.75
C ALA A 217 6.95 -4.20 -3.73
N GLY A 218 7.47 -3.01 -3.47
CA GLY A 218 8.53 -2.76 -2.50
C GLY A 218 9.82 -2.21 -3.13
N GLY A 219 10.21 -1.01 -2.72
CA GLY A 219 11.43 -0.35 -3.18
C GLY A 219 11.45 0.11 -4.65
N ILE A 220 10.42 -0.15 -5.42
CA ILE A 220 10.32 0.18 -6.85
C ILE A 220 9.91 1.65 -7.00
N MET A 221 10.79 2.47 -7.59
CA MET A 221 10.60 3.93 -7.67
C MET A 221 10.78 4.49 -9.08
N ASP A 222 11.45 3.75 -9.99
CA ASP A 222 11.82 4.18 -11.32
C ASP A 222 11.83 3.02 -12.34
N GLY A 223 12.18 3.32 -13.60
CA GLY A 223 12.19 2.34 -14.69
C GLY A 223 13.19 1.20 -14.51
N ARG A 224 14.26 1.39 -13.74
CA ARG A 224 15.23 0.32 -13.44
C ARG A 224 14.58 -0.76 -12.57
N GLY A 225 13.86 -0.32 -11.53
CA GLY A 225 13.13 -1.22 -10.64
C GLY A 225 11.98 -1.95 -11.36
N VAL A 226 11.28 -1.25 -12.27
CA VAL A 226 10.25 -1.86 -13.12
C VAL A 226 10.85 -2.96 -13.99
N LEU A 227 11.89 -2.65 -14.75
CA LEU A 227 12.51 -3.61 -15.66
C LEU A 227 13.09 -4.82 -14.91
N ALA A 228 13.78 -4.59 -13.79
CA ALA A 228 14.31 -5.65 -12.94
C ALA A 228 13.19 -6.59 -12.44
N SER A 229 12.07 -6.03 -11.98
CA SER A 229 10.92 -6.82 -11.52
C SER A 229 10.33 -7.70 -12.62
N LEU A 230 10.20 -7.16 -13.84
CA LEU A 230 9.72 -7.94 -15.00
C LEU A 230 10.68 -9.07 -15.37
N ILE A 231 12.00 -8.83 -15.33
CA ILE A 231 13.01 -9.87 -15.60
C ILE A 231 12.97 -10.96 -14.53
N LEU A 232 12.66 -10.63 -13.28
CA LEU A 232 12.51 -11.58 -12.18
C LEU A 232 11.20 -12.41 -12.24
N GLY A 233 10.32 -12.15 -13.20
CA GLY A 233 9.09 -12.93 -13.42
C GLY A 233 7.80 -12.19 -13.07
N ALA A 234 7.85 -10.97 -12.56
CA ALA A 234 6.64 -10.16 -12.35
C ALA A 234 5.99 -9.78 -13.69
N GLN A 235 4.66 -9.61 -13.69
CA GLN A 235 3.87 -9.18 -14.84
C GLN A 235 3.43 -7.72 -14.74
N ALA A 236 3.61 -7.11 -13.57
CA ALA A 236 3.41 -5.68 -13.30
C ALA A 236 4.17 -5.29 -12.04
N VAL A 237 4.21 -3.99 -11.78
CA VAL A 237 4.73 -3.43 -10.52
C VAL A 237 3.67 -2.59 -9.81
N GLN A 238 3.69 -2.63 -8.48
CA GLN A 238 2.89 -1.75 -7.64
C GLN A 238 3.81 -0.79 -6.89
N MET A 239 3.66 0.50 -7.13
CA MET A 239 4.50 1.57 -6.57
C MET A 239 3.68 2.37 -5.54
N GLY A 240 4.21 2.53 -4.32
CA GLY A 240 3.58 3.36 -3.28
C GLY A 240 4.29 4.70 -3.11
N THR A 241 5.47 4.71 -2.50
CA THR A 241 6.21 5.91 -2.09
C THR A 241 6.44 6.90 -3.24
N ALA A 242 6.67 6.42 -4.45
CA ALA A 242 6.81 7.27 -5.63
C ALA A 242 5.56 8.14 -5.89
N PHE A 243 4.36 7.59 -5.63
CA PHE A 243 3.10 8.32 -5.79
C PHE A 243 2.72 9.14 -4.55
N VAL A 244 3.24 8.83 -3.35
CA VAL A 244 2.99 9.67 -2.14
C VAL A 244 3.44 11.10 -2.35
N THR A 245 4.56 11.32 -3.04
CA THR A 245 5.13 12.65 -3.27
C THR A 245 4.59 13.35 -4.50
N CYS A 246 3.70 12.73 -5.29
CA CYS A 246 3.05 13.37 -6.42
C CYS A 246 2.17 14.55 -6.00
N LYS A 247 1.98 15.49 -6.93
CA LYS A 247 1.18 16.71 -6.69
C LYS A 247 -0.26 16.39 -6.34
N GLU A 248 -0.86 15.40 -7.00
CA GLU A 248 -2.25 14.95 -6.81
C GLU A 248 -2.47 14.12 -5.54
N SER A 249 -1.38 13.66 -4.88
CA SER A 249 -1.48 12.91 -3.63
C SER A 249 -2.00 13.78 -2.49
N GLY A 250 -2.94 13.23 -1.71
CA GLY A 250 -3.47 13.85 -0.50
C GLY A 250 -2.56 13.74 0.73
N ALA A 251 -1.35 13.23 0.58
CA ALA A 251 -0.38 13.20 1.67
C ALA A 251 -0.10 14.61 2.18
N HIS A 252 -0.07 14.76 3.50
CA HIS A 252 0.24 16.04 4.14
C HIS A 252 1.60 16.57 3.65
N GLU A 253 1.73 17.88 3.46
CA GLU A 253 2.94 18.52 2.93
C GLU A 253 4.21 18.18 3.73
N LEU A 254 4.11 18.06 5.06
CA LEU A 254 5.22 17.61 5.90
C LEU A 254 5.60 16.15 5.64
N HIS A 255 4.65 15.29 5.25
CA HIS A 255 4.92 13.91 4.88
C HIS A 255 5.67 13.87 3.55
N LYS A 256 5.19 14.58 2.52
CA LYS A 256 5.91 14.71 1.24
C LYS A 256 7.33 15.23 1.44
N LYS A 257 7.49 16.32 2.21
CA LYS A 257 8.80 16.90 2.53
C LYS A 257 9.70 15.94 3.33
N ALA A 258 9.14 15.17 4.27
CA ALA A 258 9.90 14.19 5.03
C ALA A 258 10.48 13.11 4.10
N ILE A 259 9.69 12.59 3.16
CA ILE A 259 10.17 11.62 2.16
C ILE A 259 11.24 12.22 1.26
N LEU A 260 10.98 13.39 0.66
CA LEU A 260 11.90 14.06 -0.28
C LEU A 260 13.26 14.41 0.33
N ASN A 261 13.33 14.59 1.66
CA ASN A 261 14.55 14.94 2.39
C ASN A 261 15.15 13.74 3.15
N SER A 262 14.63 12.52 2.96
CA SER A 262 15.14 11.32 3.63
C SER A 262 16.05 10.50 2.75
N SER A 263 16.91 9.73 3.40
CA SER A 263 17.76 8.71 2.80
C SER A 263 17.27 7.31 3.20
N GLU A 264 17.83 6.28 2.58
CA GLU A 264 17.48 4.87 2.76
C GLU A 264 17.66 4.39 4.20
N GLU A 265 18.69 4.87 4.91
CA GLU A 265 18.98 4.53 6.30
C GLU A 265 18.06 5.26 7.32
N GLN A 266 17.31 6.26 6.88
CA GLN A 266 16.41 7.03 7.75
C GLN A 266 15.00 6.44 7.82
N THR A 267 14.76 5.28 7.23
CA THR A 267 13.50 4.57 7.39
C THR A 267 13.59 3.50 8.48
N ALA A 268 12.52 3.29 9.20
CA ALA A 268 12.41 2.26 10.24
C ALA A 268 11.08 1.52 10.12
N ILE A 269 11.06 0.27 10.55
CA ILE A 269 9.82 -0.48 10.75
C ILE A 269 9.41 -0.35 12.21
N THR A 270 8.13 -0.12 12.44
CA THR A 270 7.55 0.05 13.77
C THR A 270 6.11 -0.43 13.81
N SER A 271 5.68 -0.98 14.92
CA SER A 271 4.27 -1.23 15.26
C SER A 271 3.66 -0.12 16.14
N ALA A 272 4.46 0.85 16.55
CA ALA A 272 4.10 1.87 17.53
C ALA A 272 2.83 2.68 17.20
N PHE A 273 2.61 3.00 15.91
CA PHE A 273 1.44 3.77 15.50
C PHE A 273 0.16 2.93 15.39
N SER A 274 0.28 1.67 15.00
CA SER A 274 -0.90 0.91 14.57
C SER A 274 -1.08 -0.45 15.22
N GLY A 275 -0.07 -0.97 15.93
CA GLY A 275 -0.07 -2.34 16.43
C GLY A 275 0.28 -3.39 15.37
N LYS A 276 0.64 -2.95 14.14
CA LYS A 276 1.08 -3.82 13.05
C LYS A 276 2.36 -3.24 12.43
N PRO A 277 3.38 -4.06 12.14
CA PRO A 277 4.63 -3.57 11.58
C PRO A 277 4.44 -2.80 10.28
N ALA A 278 4.98 -1.58 10.23
CA ALA A 278 4.90 -0.68 9.09
C ALA A 278 6.19 0.11 8.93
N ARG A 279 6.65 0.32 7.69
CA ARG A 279 7.86 1.11 7.40
C ARG A 279 7.53 2.57 7.17
N GLY A 280 8.25 3.46 7.83
CA GLY A 280 8.15 4.91 7.64
C GLY A 280 9.44 5.63 7.90
N VAL A 281 9.45 6.95 7.68
CA VAL A 281 10.56 7.83 8.06
C VAL A 281 10.66 7.85 9.59
N ASN A 282 11.86 7.56 10.10
CA ASN A 282 12.12 7.53 11.54
C ASN A 282 11.94 8.92 12.16
N ASN A 283 11.24 8.99 13.28
CA ASN A 283 10.95 10.23 14.00
C ASN A 283 10.96 10.04 15.52
N GLU A 284 10.67 11.11 16.28
CA GLU A 284 10.70 11.08 17.75
C GLU A 284 9.69 10.08 18.32
N PHE A 285 8.48 9.98 17.74
CA PHE A 285 7.46 9.02 18.19
C PHE A 285 7.97 7.57 18.10
N ILE A 286 8.54 7.20 16.95
CA ILE A 286 9.09 5.84 16.73
C ILE A 286 10.20 5.57 17.74
N ARG A 287 11.11 6.52 17.96
CA ARG A 287 12.26 6.34 18.89
C ARG A 287 11.82 6.15 20.34
N ILE A 288 10.83 6.93 20.80
CA ILE A 288 10.30 6.82 22.15
C ILE A 288 9.57 5.51 22.36
N MET A 289 8.73 5.11 21.41
CA MET A 289 7.88 3.93 21.55
C MET A 289 8.59 2.62 21.27
N LYS A 290 9.79 2.63 20.68
CA LYS A 290 10.52 1.44 20.23
C LYS A 290 10.66 0.34 21.29
N ASN A 291 10.96 0.73 22.52
CA ASN A 291 11.18 -0.23 23.61
C ASN A 291 9.87 -0.79 24.22
N TYR A 292 8.73 -0.28 23.79
CA TYR A 292 7.41 -0.61 24.29
C TYR A 292 6.53 -1.32 23.25
N GLU A 293 7.04 -1.57 22.04
CA GLU A 293 6.22 -2.12 20.94
C GLU A 293 5.61 -3.48 21.26
N SER A 294 6.26 -4.30 22.10
CA SER A 294 5.73 -5.59 22.58
C SER A 294 4.62 -5.48 23.63
N GLU A 295 4.41 -4.28 24.19
CA GLU A 295 3.39 -4.00 25.22
C GLU A 295 2.16 -3.31 24.60
N LEU A 296 2.16 -3.06 23.29
CA LEU A 296 1.09 -2.34 22.61
C LEU A 296 0.02 -3.31 22.11
N PRO A 297 -1.26 -2.92 22.17
CA PRO A 297 -2.32 -3.74 21.64
C PRO A 297 -2.19 -3.93 20.12
N PRO A 298 -2.68 -5.06 19.59
CA PRO A 298 -2.59 -5.34 18.16
C PRO A 298 -3.43 -4.38 17.30
N TYR A 299 -3.15 -4.38 16.00
CA TYR A 299 -3.98 -3.71 15.00
C TYR A 299 -5.41 -4.32 15.01
N PRO A 300 -6.48 -3.50 14.87
CA PRO A 300 -6.48 -2.05 14.67
C PRO A 300 -6.59 -1.22 15.97
N ILE A 301 -6.50 -1.83 17.15
CA ILE A 301 -6.71 -1.16 18.44
C ILE A 301 -5.69 -0.03 18.61
N GLN A 302 -4.40 -0.32 18.50
CA GLN A 302 -3.34 0.69 18.63
C GLN A 302 -3.47 1.81 17.57
N ASN A 303 -3.89 1.46 16.35
CA ASN A 303 -4.15 2.45 15.30
C ASN A 303 -5.21 3.50 15.74
N ASN A 304 -6.25 3.04 16.41
CA ASN A 304 -7.32 3.90 16.91
C ASN A 304 -6.84 4.76 18.09
N LEU A 305 -6.03 4.19 19.00
CA LEU A 305 -5.48 4.90 20.16
C LEU A 305 -4.53 6.05 19.78
N THR A 306 -3.81 5.94 18.66
CA THR A 306 -2.85 6.96 18.20
C THR A 306 -3.45 7.96 17.21
N GLN A 307 -4.71 7.79 16.80
CA GLN A 307 -5.32 8.62 15.75
C GLN A 307 -5.43 10.09 16.13
N ASP A 308 -5.77 10.37 17.39
CA ASP A 308 -5.86 11.73 17.96
C ASP A 308 -4.51 12.45 17.91
N ILE A 309 -3.45 11.76 18.36
CA ILE A 309 -2.06 12.26 18.33
C ILE A 309 -1.65 12.62 16.90
N ARG A 310 -1.83 11.69 15.96
CA ARG A 310 -1.43 11.87 14.56
C ARG A 310 -2.19 13.02 13.88
N LYS A 311 -3.51 13.13 14.14
CA LYS A 311 -4.35 14.19 13.59
C LYS A 311 -3.94 15.56 14.14
N GLU A 312 -3.73 15.66 15.45
CA GLU A 312 -3.35 16.93 16.07
C GLU A 312 -1.93 17.33 15.69
N ALA A 313 -0.99 16.37 15.62
CA ALA A 313 0.36 16.62 15.13
C ALA A 313 0.37 17.21 13.70
N ALA A 314 -0.47 16.69 12.82
CA ALA A 314 -0.61 17.21 11.47
C ALA A 314 -1.12 18.66 11.47
N LYS A 315 -2.17 18.98 12.25
CA LYS A 315 -2.70 20.35 12.37
C LYS A 315 -1.67 21.34 12.91
N GLN A 316 -0.85 20.90 13.88
CA GLN A 316 0.18 21.74 14.50
C GLN A 316 1.48 21.80 13.70
N GLY A 317 1.59 21.08 12.58
CA GLY A 317 2.82 21.02 11.79
C GLY A 317 3.98 20.29 12.50
N LYS A 318 3.68 19.40 13.43
CA LYS A 318 4.66 18.66 14.24
C LYS A 318 4.93 17.28 13.67
N ARG A 319 5.76 17.21 12.61
CA ARG A 319 6.06 15.97 11.87
C ARG A 319 6.59 14.83 12.75
N GLU A 320 7.24 15.14 13.86
CA GLU A 320 7.86 14.15 14.77
C GLU A 320 6.82 13.23 15.45
N TRP A 321 5.52 13.58 15.36
CA TRP A 321 4.41 12.83 15.94
C TRP A 321 3.43 12.29 14.87
N MET A 322 3.77 12.43 13.60
CA MET A 322 2.98 11.95 12.48
C MET A 322 3.46 10.56 12.03
N SER A 323 2.56 9.71 11.52
CA SER A 323 2.93 8.50 10.79
C SER A 323 3.36 8.90 9.37
N LEU A 324 4.64 8.76 9.07
CA LEU A 324 5.26 9.21 7.81
C LEU A 324 5.67 7.98 6.99
N TRP A 325 4.68 7.22 6.50
CA TRP A 325 4.91 5.96 5.80
C TRP A 325 5.72 6.14 4.53
N CYS A 326 6.80 5.37 4.39
CA CYS A 326 7.77 5.49 3.32
C CYS A 326 8.53 4.17 3.12
N GLY A 327 8.73 3.77 1.87
CA GLY A 327 9.59 2.63 1.52
C GLY A 327 11.08 2.95 1.70
N GLN A 328 11.91 1.93 1.55
CA GLN A 328 13.34 2.00 1.83
C GLN A 328 14.16 2.70 0.73
N ASN A 329 13.50 3.27 -0.29
CA ASN A 329 14.17 3.96 -1.38
C ASN A 329 13.67 5.41 -1.57
N PRO A 330 13.67 6.26 -0.49
CA PRO A 330 13.12 7.61 -0.55
C PRO A 330 13.91 8.57 -1.45
N ARG A 331 15.24 8.40 -1.62
CA ARG A 331 16.07 9.27 -2.45
C ARG A 331 15.60 9.39 -3.90
N LEU A 332 14.88 8.40 -4.41
CA LEU A 332 14.35 8.42 -5.78
C LEU A 332 12.98 9.09 -5.89
N SER A 333 12.44 9.60 -4.79
CA SER A 333 11.16 10.31 -4.78
C SER A 333 11.27 11.66 -5.49
N GLN A 334 10.20 12.02 -6.21
CA GLN A 334 10.13 13.28 -6.96
C GLN A 334 8.79 13.98 -6.67
N HIS A 335 8.80 15.31 -6.66
CA HIS A 335 7.59 16.12 -6.52
C HIS A 335 7.08 16.55 -7.90
N VAL A 336 6.48 15.60 -8.62
CA VAL A 336 5.97 15.78 -9.99
C VAL A 336 4.49 15.37 -10.03
N THR A 337 3.83 15.53 -11.18
CA THR A 337 2.49 14.93 -11.39
C THR A 337 2.59 13.41 -11.59
N ALA A 338 1.51 12.69 -11.33
CA ALA A 338 1.45 11.24 -11.57
C ALA A 338 1.71 10.89 -13.04
N ALA A 339 1.22 11.72 -13.98
CA ALA A 339 1.46 11.55 -15.41
C ALA A 339 2.93 11.76 -15.79
N GLU A 340 3.61 12.75 -15.20
CA GLU A 340 5.05 12.97 -15.39
C GLU A 340 5.87 11.80 -14.82
N LEU A 341 5.49 11.29 -13.65
CA LEU A 341 6.15 10.13 -13.05
C LEU A 341 6.05 8.90 -13.95
N ILE A 342 4.85 8.53 -14.39
CA ILE A 342 4.64 7.37 -15.27
C ILE A 342 5.42 7.52 -16.55
N ARG A 343 5.38 8.70 -17.20
CA ARG A 343 6.17 8.98 -18.42
C ARG A 343 7.65 8.80 -18.17
N SER A 344 8.18 9.37 -17.09
CA SER A 344 9.60 9.22 -16.72
C SER A 344 10.01 7.76 -16.51
N VAL A 345 9.16 6.98 -15.84
CA VAL A 345 9.39 5.54 -15.63
C VAL A 345 9.43 4.78 -16.95
N VAL A 346 8.48 5.03 -17.84
CA VAL A 346 8.41 4.42 -19.19
C VAL A 346 9.65 4.76 -20.00
N ASP A 347 10.02 6.03 -20.08
CA ASP A 347 11.21 6.50 -20.81
C ASP A 347 12.50 5.86 -20.28
N GLN A 348 12.60 5.64 -18.97
CA GLN A 348 13.76 4.96 -18.34
C GLN A 348 13.82 3.48 -18.68
N VAL A 349 12.68 2.77 -18.70
CA VAL A 349 12.63 1.36 -19.14
C VAL A 349 13.09 1.25 -20.59
N GLU A 350 12.56 2.08 -21.49
CA GLU A 350 12.92 2.07 -22.91
C GLU A 350 14.40 2.36 -23.14
N LYS A 351 14.95 3.34 -22.41
CA LYS A 351 16.40 3.64 -22.47
C LYS A 351 17.24 2.46 -21.98
N SER A 352 16.83 1.80 -20.89
CA SER A 352 17.56 0.66 -20.34
C SER A 352 17.56 -0.53 -21.30
N LEU A 353 16.45 -0.81 -21.96
CA LEU A 353 16.36 -1.86 -22.97
C LEU A 353 17.28 -1.59 -24.17
N LYS A 354 17.31 -0.36 -24.67
CA LYS A 354 18.22 0.03 -25.78
C LYS A 354 19.70 -0.14 -25.41
N LEU A 355 20.07 0.18 -24.16
CA LEU A 355 21.45 -0.03 -23.67
C LEU A 355 21.85 -1.51 -23.65
N ILE A 356 20.95 -2.38 -23.22
CA ILE A 356 21.17 -3.84 -23.18
C ILE A 356 21.32 -4.38 -24.60
N GLU A 357 20.48 -3.96 -25.55
CA GLU A 357 20.57 -4.34 -26.96
C GLU A 357 21.88 -3.88 -27.60
N PHE A 358 22.31 -2.64 -27.34
CA PHE A 358 23.57 -2.09 -27.86
C PHE A 358 24.81 -2.83 -27.35
N GLN A 359 24.82 -3.23 -26.10
CA GLN A 359 25.92 -4.03 -25.52
C GLN A 359 26.02 -5.41 -26.19
N LYS A 360 24.89 -6.03 -26.54
CA LYS A 360 24.85 -7.34 -27.23
C LYS A 360 25.45 -7.25 -28.63
N VAL A 361 25.14 -6.19 -29.39
CA VAL A 361 25.67 -5.99 -30.75
C VAL A 361 27.19 -5.75 -30.78
N ASN A 362 27.74 -5.13 -29.75
CA ASN A 362 29.20 -4.85 -29.66
C ASN A 362 30.01 -5.98 -28.99
N SER A 363 29.38 -7.06 -28.56
CA SER A 363 30.02 -8.25 -28.00
C SER A 363 30.08 -9.44 -28.99
N GLU A 364 29.50 -9.30 -30.15
CA GLU A 364 29.63 -10.18 -31.33
C GLU A 364 30.69 -9.60 -32.30
#